data_c0539d8d988c0d864d38409150eaaa81
#
_entry.id   c0539d8d988c0d864d38409150eaaa81
#
_cell.length_a   1.000
_cell.length_b   1.000
_cell.length_c   1.000
_cell.angle_alpha   90.00
_cell.angle_beta   90.00
_cell.angle_gamma   90.00
#
_symmetry.space_group_name_H-M   'P 1'
#
loop_
_entity.id
_entity.type
_entity.pdbx_description
1 polymer ?
#
loop_
_entity_poly.entity_id
_entity_poly.type
_entity_poly.pdbx_seq_one_letter_code
_entity_poly.pdbx_strand_id
1 'polypeptide(L)'
;LVELGVTDLAENRVDKLLDKKRSLSNYQQIKWHLIGNLQRRKVKLIINEIDYFHALDSLRLAQEIQKRAEHQIKCFIEVNVSGEESKHGIRPSDLQSFIKELEGLEKIQVIGLMTMAPYEATELEIRNVFSTLKQLQESVKEQDLQYAPCTELSMGMSQDFKTAIEEGATFVRIGTALFKKG
;
A
#
# COMPACT_ATOMS: atom_id res chain seq x y z
N LEU A 1 5.35 -20.76 -3.56
CA LEU A 1 5.85 -19.47 -4.07
C LEU A 1 7.24 -19.16 -3.51
N VAL A 2 7.46 -19.25 -2.19
CA VAL A 2 8.76 -18.96 -1.57
C VAL A 2 9.87 -19.85 -2.11
N GLU A 3 9.60 -21.14 -2.27
CA GLU A 3 10.53 -22.10 -2.89
C GLU A 3 10.85 -21.79 -4.37
N LEU A 4 10.00 -20.98 -5.02
CA LEU A 4 10.21 -20.46 -6.37
C LEU A 4 10.91 -19.10 -6.40
N GLY A 5 11.42 -18.63 -5.25
CA GLY A 5 12.18 -17.39 -5.13
C GLY A 5 11.34 -16.13 -4.91
N VAL A 6 10.04 -16.25 -4.62
CA VAL A 6 9.21 -15.10 -4.25
C VAL A 6 9.57 -14.64 -2.85
N THR A 7 9.98 -13.39 -2.71
CA THR A 7 10.42 -12.78 -1.45
C THR A 7 9.42 -11.81 -0.84
N ASP A 8 8.45 -11.31 -1.62
CA ASP A 8 7.47 -10.33 -1.17
C ASP A 8 6.10 -10.99 -1.04
N LEU A 9 5.62 -11.12 0.20
CA LEU A 9 4.33 -11.72 0.52
C LEU A 9 3.39 -10.71 1.17
N ALA A 10 2.14 -10.72 0.72
CA ALA A 10 1.13 -9.78 1.16
C ALA A 10 -0.12 -10.46 1.73
N GLU A 11 -0.74 -9.81 2.69
CA GLU A 11 -2.04 -10.19 3.25
C GLU A 11 -2.93 -8.97 3.51
N ASN A 12 -4.23 -9.19 3.37
CA ASN A 12 -5.24 -8.19 3.69
C ASN A 12 -5.57 -8.12 5.19
N ARG A 13 -5.36 -9.21 5.91
CA ARG A 13 -5.81 -9.39 7.30
C ARG A 13 -4.64 -9.65 8.23
N VAL A 14 -4.66 -8.95 9.37
CA VAL A 14 -3.63 -9.06 10.42
C VAL A 14 -3.46 -10.50 10.90
N ASP A 15 -4.56 -11.19 11.23
CA ASP A 15 -4.54 -12.57 11.72
C ASP A 15 -3.90 -13.51 10.68
N LYS A 16 -4.28 -13.39 9.42
CA LYS A 16 -3.74 -14.22 8.34
C LYS A 16 -2.26 -13.97 8.07
N LEU A 17 -1.83 -12.72 8.15
CA LEU A 17 -0.42 -12.37 8.00
C LEU A 17 0.41 -13.01 9.12
N LEU A 18 -0.01 -12.86 10.35
CA LEU A 18 0.68 -13.43 11.50
C LEU A 18 0.75 -14.96 11.45
N ASP A 19 -0.33 -15.64 11.03
CA ASP A 19 -0.37 -17.09 10.85
C ASP A 19 0.63 -17.54 9.77
N LYS A 20 0.64 -16.86 8.61
CA LYS A 20 1.59 -17.16 7.52
C LYS A 20 3.04 -16.91 7.95
N LYS A 21 3.30 -15.79 8.62
CA LYS A 21 4.65 -15.46 9.10
C LYS A 21 5.17 -16.54 10.04
N ARG A 22 4.33 -17.05 10.94
CA ARG A 22 4.69 -18.16 11.83
C ARG A 22 4.99 -19.44 11.05
N SER A 23 4.18 -19.78 10.08
CA SER A 23 4.36 -21.00 9.26
C SER A 23 5.57 -20.93 8.33
N LEU A 24 6.06 -19.73 8.01
CA LEU A 24 7.19 -19.47 7.13
C LEU A 24 8.42 -18.90 7.88
N SER A 25 8.50 -19.13 9.18
CA SER A 25 9.57 -18.60 10.04
C SER A 25 11.00 -18.98 9.63
N ASN A 26 11.15 -20.07 8.87
CA ASN A 26 12.44 -20.52 8.35
C ASN A 26 12.94 -19.69 7.15
N TYR A 27 12.10 -18.81 6.57
CA TYR A 27 12.42 -17.99 5.40
C TYR A 27 12.60 -16.53 5.81
N GLN A 28 13.79 -16.19 6.31
CA GLN A 28 14.08 -14.84 6.83
C GLN A 28 14.16 -13.76 5.74
N GLN A 29 14.30 -14.15 4.47
CA GLN A 29 14.35 -13.22 3.33
C GLN A 29 13.00 -12.63 2.94
N ILE A 30 11.89 -13.14 3.51
CA ILE A 30 10.54 -12.67 3.17
C ILE A 30 10.32 -11.25 3.70
N LYS A 31 9.89 -10.37 2.81
CA LYS A 31 9.34 -9.05 3.13
C LYS A 31 7.83 -9.16 3.25
N TRP A 32 7.32 -8.67 4.36
CA TRP A 32 5.90 -8.77 4.68
C TRP A 32 5.16 -7.48 4.39
N HIS A 33 4.08 -7.59 3.63
CA HIS A 33 3.23 -6.47 3.23
C HIS A 33 1.83 -6.64 3.81
N LEU A 34 1.37 -5.66 4.59
CA LEU A 34 -0.04 -5.53 4.93
C LEU A 34 -0.69 -4.61 3.88
N ILE A 35 -1.62 -5.16 3.09
CA ILE A 35 -2.26 -4.44 1.99
C ILE A 35 -3.73 -4.10 2.25
N GLY A 36 -4.31 -4.59 3.35
CA GLY A 36 -5.68 -4.29 3.76
C GLY A 36 -5.76 -3.20 4.83
N ASN A 37 -6.98 -2.73 5.07
CA ASN A 37 -7.25 -1.71 6.07
C ASN A 37 -6.82 -2.14 7.47
N LEU A 38 -6.21 -1.23 8.21
CA LEU A 38 -5.70 -1.47 9.55
C LEU A 38 -6.47 -0.64 10.58
N GLN A 39 -7.22 -1.30 11.45
CA GLN A 39 -7.85 -0.65 12.58
C GLN A 39 -6.79 -0.25 13.63
N ARG A 40 -6.87 0.96 14.18
CA ARG A 40 -5.91 1.47 15.18
C ARG A 40 -5.61 0.50 16.32
N ARG A 41 -6.66 -0.16 16.87
CA ARG A 41 -6.52 -1.14 17.96
C ARG A 41 -5.63 -2.34 17.60
N LYS A 42 -5.50 -2.65 16.30
CA LYS A 42 -4.70 -3.77 15.79
C LYS A 42 -3.27 -3.38 15.43
N VAL A 43 -2.93 -2.08 15.38
CA VAL A 43 -1.58 -1.60 15.05
C VAL A 43 -0.53 -2.27 15.92
N LYS A 44 -0.76 -2.32 17.23
CA LYS A 44 0.16 -2.95 18.20
C LYS A 44 0.46 -4.43 17.96
N LEU A 45 -0.40 -5.13 17.20
CA LEU A 45 -0.25 -6.57 16.93
C LEU A 45 0.59 -6.84 15.70
N ILE A 46 0.70 -5.88 14.79
CA ILE A 46 1.20 -6.14 13.44
C ILE A 46 2.35 -5.23 13.01
N ILE A 47 2.43 -4.01 13.54
CA ILE A 47 3.28 -2.99 12.93
C ILE A 47 4.77 -3.35 12.98
N ASN A 48 5.22 -4.07 13.99
CA ASN A 48 6.61 -4.53 14.09
C ASN A 48 6.86 -5.88 13.39
N GLU A 49 5.82 -6.45 12.77
CA GLU A 49 5.89 -7.71 12.05
C GLU A 49 5.90 -7.54 10.53
N ILE A 50 5.78 -6.31 10.04
CA ILE A 50 5.72 -5.97 8.61
C ILE A 50 6.82 -5.01 8.18
N ASP A 51 7.16 -5.08 6.91
CA ASP A 51 8.10 -4.17 6.26
C ASP A 51 7.38 -3.03 5.52
N TYR A 52 6.19 -3.34 4.98
CA TYR A 52 5.40 -2.42 4.16
C TYR A 52 3.93 -2.39 4.59
N PHE A 53 3.38 -1.19 4.64
CA PHE A 53 1.96 -0.95 4.85
C PHE A 53 1.36 -0.14 3.69
N HIS A 54 0.35 -0.70 3.00
CA HIS A 54 -0.17 -0.14 1.75
C HIS A 54 -1.45 0.68 1.87
N ALA A 55 -2.05 0.77 3.06
CA ALA A 55 -3.37 1.37 3.25
C ALA A 55 -3.38 2.50 4.29
N LEU A 56 -2.36 3.36 4.27
CA LEU A 56 -2.32 4.53 5.15
C LEU A 56 -3.32 5.57 4.64
N ASP A 57 -4.38 5.83 5.43
CA ASP A 57 -5.52 6.63 5.00
C ASP A 57 -5.95 7.72 6.00
N SER A 58 -5.26 7.87 7.13
CA SER A 58 -5.63 8.87 8.12
C SER A 58 -4.49 9.24 9.07
N LEU A 59 -4.48 10.50 9.51
CA LEU A 59 -3.50 10.99 10.49
C LEU A 59 -3.59 10.23 11.83
N ARG A 60 -4.80 9.87 12.25
CA ARG A 60 -5.00 9.09 13.50
C ARG A 60 -4.35 7.70 13.43
N LEU A 61 -4.37 7.07 12.26
CA LEU A 61 -3.68 5.81 12.04
C LEU A 61 -2.16 6.02 12.01
N ALA A 62 -1.70 7.05 11.31
CA ALA A 62 -0.28 7.41 11.25
C ALA A 62 0.30 7.68 12.65
N GLN A 63 -0.40 8.42 13.49
CA GLN A 63 -0.01 8.69 14.87
C GLN A 63 0.06 7.42 15.73
N GLU A 64 -0.87 6.48 15.56
CA GLU A 64 -0.81 5.20 16.28
C GLU A 64 0.36 4.34 15.78
N ILE A 65 0.67 4.34 14.48
CA ILE A 65 1.87 3.70 13.93
C ILE A 65 3.12 4.33 14.53
N GLN A 66 3.24 5.67 14.52
CA GLN A 66 4.37 6.40 15.12
C GLN A 66 4.59 5.99 16.58
N LYS A 67 3.50 5.83 17.33
CA LYS A 67 3.55 5.45 18.75
C LYS A 67 4.02 4.01 18.98
N ARG A 68 3.70 3.09 18.08
CA ARG A 68 3.88 1.64 18.28
C ARG A 68 5.06 1.05 17.53
N ALA A 69 5.48 1.66 16.44
CA ALA A 69 6.56 1.14 15.63
C ALA A 69 7.92 1.29 16.34
N GLU A 70 8.70 0.21 16.33
CA GLU A 70 10.07 0.18 16.86
C GLU A 70 11.09 0.57 15.78
N HIS A 71 10.72 0.42 14.51
CA HIS A 71 11.52 0.79 13.33
C HIS A 71 10.70 1.63 12.36
N GLN A 72 11.34 2.17 11.34
CA GLN A 72 10.66 2.91 10.28
C GLN A 72 9.87 1.95 9.38
N ILE A 73 8.59 2.27 9.14
CA ILE A 73 7.69 1.50 8.29
C ILE A 73 7.57 2.19 6.94
N LYS A 74 7.77 1.43 5.87
CA LYS A 74 7.54 1.89 4.50
C LYS A 74 6.05 1.89 4.21
N CYS A 75 5.47 3.07 4.02
CA CYS A 75 4.04 3.25 3.84
C CYS A 75 3.71 3.72 2.43
N PHE A 76 2.59 3.21 1.90
CA PHE A 76 1.87 3.81 0.79
C PHE A 76 0.64 4.52 1.33
N ILE A 77 0.39 5.74 0.88
CA ILE A 77 -0.88 6.41 1.13
C ILE A 77 -1.91 5.85 0.17
N GLU A 78 -3.01 5.36 0.73
CA GLU A 78 -4.17 4.94 -0.07
C GLU A 78 -4.93 6.17 -0.54
N VAL A 79 -5.07 6.31 -1.86
CA VAL A 79 -5.77 7.42 -2.50
C VAL A 79 -7.04 6.90 -3.19
N ASN A 80 -8.17 7.49 -2.85
CA ASN A 80 -9.45 7.21 -3.50
C ASN A 80 -9.58 8.03 -4.78
N VAL A 81 -8.97 7.55 -5.86
CA VAL A 81 -8.97 8.25 -7.16
C VAL A 81 -10.33 8.17 -7.84
N SER A 82 -11.06 7.05 -7.71
CA SER A 82 -12.37 6.86 -8.35
C SER A 82 -13.48 7.72 -7.75
N GLY A 83 -13.30 8.27 -6.54
CA GLY A 83 -14.26 9.12 -5.86
C GLY A 83 -15.48 8.37 -5.30
N GLU A 84 -15.46 7.04 -5.25
CA GLU A 84 -16.56 6.25 -4.68
C GLU A 84 -16.61 6.45 -3.16
N GLU A 85 -17.75 6.95 -2.63
CA GLU A 85 -17.93 7.24 -1.20
C GLU A 85 -17.77 6.01 -0.29
N SER A 86 -18.02 4.82 -0.82
CA SER A 86 -17.88 3.55 -0.10
C SER A 86 -16.44 3.08 0.05
N LYS A 87 -15.48 3.70 -0.64
CA LYS A 87 -14.07 3.33 -0.60
C LYS A 87 -13.28 4.11 0.44
N HIS A 88 -12.28 3.43 0.97
CA HIS A 88 -11.26 4.03 1.83
C HIS A 88 -10.27 4.85 1.00
N GLY A 89 -9.47 5.64 1.69
CA GLY A 89 -8.39 6.40 1.10
C GLY A 89 -8.60 7.91 1.16
N ILE A 90 -7.50 8.62 1.02
CA ILE A 90 -7.45 10.08 0.97
C ILE A 90 -8.00 10.55 -0.37
N ARG A 91 -8.80 11.62 -0.39
CA ARG A 91 -9.19 12.23 -1.66
C ARG A 91 -7.97 12.84 -2.34
N PRO A 92 -7.92 12.85 -3.69
CA PRO A 92 -6.84 13.52 -4.41
C PRO A 92 -6.62 14.98 -3.97
N SER A 93 -7.70 15.72 -3.72
CA SER A 93 -7.65 17.12 -3.24
C SER A 93 -6.98 17.28 -1.87
N ASP A 94 -7.05 16.27 -1.02
CA ASP A 94 -6.58 16.33 0.36
C ASP A 94 -5.16 15.74 0.53
N LEU A 95 -4.61 15.17 -0.54
CA LEU A 95 -3.32 14.47 -0.49
C LEU A 95 -2.18 15.39 -0.02
N GLN A 96 -2.10 16.60 -0.54
CA GLN A 96 -1.01 17.54 -0.21
C GLN A 96 -1.05 17.99 1.26
N SER A 97 -2.25 18.25 1.78
CA SER A 97 -2.40 18.58 3.20
C SER A 97 -2.07 17.39 4.08
N PHE A 98 -2.50 16.19 3.69
CA PHE A 98 -2.18 14.97 4.43
C PHE A 98 -0.68 14.68 4.48
N ILE A 99 0.04 14.85 3.36
CA ILE A 99 1.51 14.72 3.33
C ILE A 99 2.16 15.65 4.36
N LYS A 100 1.74 16.91 4.43
CA LYS A 100 2.26 17.87 5.42
C LYS A 100 1.98 17.46 6.87
N GLU A 101 0.81 16.88 7.13
CA GLU A 101 0.46 16.39 8.48
C GLU A 101 1.33 15.21 8.94
N LEU A 102 1.98 14.51 8.03
CA LEU A 102 2.90 13.41 8.34
C LEU A 102 4.31 13.88 8.69
N GLU A 103 4.63 15.17 8.49
CA GLU A 103 5.92 15.73 8.85
C GLU A 103 6.21 15.54 10.35
N GLY A 104 7.42 15.08 10.66
CA GLY A 104 7.84 14.77 12.04
C GLY A 104 7.41 13.38 12.56
N LEU A 105 6.68 12.59 11.80
CA LEU A 105 6.39 11.20 12.15
C LEU A 105 7.53 10.28 11.65
N GLU A 106 8.63 10.24 12.40
CA GLU A 106 9.89 9.59 12.01
C GLU A 106 9.80 8.09 11.72
N LYS A 107 8.76 7.43 12.28
CA LYS A 107 8.51 6.00 12.06
C LYS A 107 7.75 5.72 10.78
N ILE A 108 7.34 6.74 10.04
CA ILE A 108 6.63 6.61 8.77
C ILE A 108 7.50 7.16 7.64
N GLN A 109 7.75 6.32 6.65
CA GLN A 109 8.32 6.75 5.38
C GLN A 109 7.30 6.55 4.28
N VAL A 110 6.83 7.63 3.68
CA VAL A 110 5.90 7.56 2.54
C VAL A 110 6.69 7.27 1.28
N ILE A 111 6.80 5.98 0.94
CA ILE A 111 7.55 5.57 -0.24
C ILE A 111 6.74 5.68 -1.54
N GLY A 112 5.42 5.79 -1.46
CA GLY A 112 4.58 5.88 -2.63
C GLY A 112 3.10 6.05 -2.33
N LEU A 113 2.30 5.96 -3.39
CA LEU A 113 0.85 6.00 -3.34
C LEU A 113 0.26 4.65 -3.77
N MET A 114 -0.91 4.33 -3.24
CA MET A 114 -1.66 3.12 -3.56
C MET A 114 -3.09 3.47 -3.99
N THR A 115 -3.62 2.74 -4.95
CA THR A 115 -5.05 2.78 -5.26
C THR A 115 -5.55 1.43 -5.75
N MET A 116 -6.87 1.30 -5.76
CA MET A 116 -7.59 0.19 -6.39
C MET A 116 -8.59 0.75 -7.39
N ALA A 117 -8.57 0.25 -8.62
CA ALA A 117 -9.59 0.56 -9.60
C ALA A 117 -10.94 -0.06 -9.22
N PRO A 118 -12.08 0.51 -9.65
CA PRO A 118 -13.39 -0.10 -9.44
C PRO A 118 -13.48 -1.48 -10.09
N TYR A 119 -14.19 -2.42 -9.45
CA TYR A 119 -14.24 -3.80 -9.90
C TYR A 119 -14.91 -3.97 -11.29
N GLU A 120 -15.94 -3.16 -11.57
CA GLU A 120 -16.71 -3.21 -12.83
C GLU A 120 -16.28 -2.11 -13.83
N ALA A 121 -15.12 -1.50 -13.62
CA ALA A 121 -14.65 -0.42 -14.49
C ALA A 121 -14.20 -0.95 -15.85
N THR A 122 -14.43 -0.16 -16.89
CA THR A 122 -13.88 -0.38 -18.22
C THR A 122 -12.36 -0.21 -18.22
N GLU A 123 -11.69 -0.74 -19.23
CA GLU A 123 -10.24 -0.58 -19.36
C GLU A 123 -9.81 0.90 -19.40
N LEU A 124 -10.60 1.76 -20.05
CA LEU A 124 -10.33 3.19 -20.09
C LEU A 124 -10.44 3.84 -18.70
N GLU A 125 -11.45 3.48 -17.91
CA GLU A 125 -11.62 3.98 -16.55
C GLU A 125 -10.49 3.50 -15.64
N ILE A 126 -10.09 2.22 -15.74
CA ILE A 126 -8.95 1.66 -15.02
C ILE A 126 -7.67 2.44 -15.36
N ARG A 127 -7.41 2.66 -16.64
CA ARG A 127 -6.25 3.43 -17.12
C ARG A 127 -6.25 4.86 -16.58
N ASN A 128 -7.40 5.52 -16.58
CA ASN A 128 -7.56 6.87 -16.04
C ASN A 128 -7.27 6.91 -14.53
N VAL A 129 -7.72 5.92 -13.77
CA VAL A 129 -7.42 5.81 -12.32
C VAL A 129 -5.91 5.69 -12.10
N PHE A 130 -5.24 4.82 -12.82
CA PHE A 130 -3.81 4.58 -12.64
C PHE A 130 -2.95 5.74 -13.12
N SER A 131 -3.28 6.35 -14.26
CA SER A 131 -2.57 7.53 -14.76
C SER A 131 -2.75 8.74 -13.84
N THR A 132 -3.93 8.91 -13.24
CA THR A 132 -4.17 9.95 -12.24
C THR A 132 -3.33 9.72 -10.98
N LEU A 133 -3.25 8.48 -10.47
CA LEU A 133 -2.39 8.17 -9.33
C LEU A 133 -0.93 8.46 -9.65
N LYS A 134 -0.47 8.16 -10.87
CA LYS A 134 0.88 8.45 -11.34
C LYS A 134 1.18 9.95 -11.30
N GLN A 135 0.27 10.78 -11.80
CA GLN A 135 0.42 12.25 -11.74
C GLN A 135 0.49 12.77 -10.31
N LEU A 136 -0.35 12.24 -9.41
CA LEU A 136 -0.32 12.59 -7.99
C LEU A 136 1.02 12.19 -7.35
N GLN A 137 1.51 10.99 -7.65
CA GLN A 137 2.80 10.52 -7.16
C GLN A 137 3.95 11.42 -7.61
N GLU A 138 3.98 11.81 -8.87
CA GLU A 138 4.98 12.72 -9.41
C GLU A 138 4.93 14.09 -8.71
N SER A 139 3.74 14.64 -8.46
CA SER A 139 3.58 15.91 -7.75
C SER A 139 4.08 15.88 -6.30
N VAL A 140 4.02 14.72 -5.64
CA VAL A 140 4.60 14.56 -4.29
C VAL A 140 6.12 14.39 -4.38
N LYS A 141 6.59 13.55 -5.30
CA LYS A 141 8.01 13.28 -5.51
C LYS A 141 8.82 14.54 -5.83
N GLU A 142 8.26 15.46 -6.63
CA GLU A 142 8.89 16.72 -7.01
C GLU A 142 9.16 17.66 -5.82
N GLN A 143 8.51 17.44 -4.67
CA GLN A 143 8.75 18.22 -3.46
C GLN A 143 10.05 17.82 -2.74
N ASP A 144 10.66 16.70 -3.10
CA ASP A 144 11.92 16.17 -2.55
C ASP A 144 11.94 16.08 -1.03
N LEU A 145 10.82 15.60 -0.45
CA LEU A 145 10.65 15.46 0.99
C LEU A 145 11.33 14.17 1.49
N GLN A 146 12.24 14.26 2.44
CA GLN A 146 12.98 13.08 2.96
C GLN A 146 12.06 12.02 3.58
N TYR A 147 10.99 12.45 4.28
CA TYR A 147 10.00 11.53 4.87
C TYR A 147 8.97 11.02 3.86
N ALA A 148 8.87 11.65 2.69
CA ALA A 148 7.95 11.29 1.63
C ALA A 148 8.62 11.32 0.23
N PRO A 149 9.62 10.47 -0.02
CA PRO A 149 10.29 10.40 -1.33
C PRO A 149 9.34 10.01 -2.46
N CYS A 150 8.28 9.27 -2.16
CA CYS A 150 7.16 8.94 -3.03
C CYS A 150 7.56 8.46 -4.43
N THR A 151 8.50 7.51 -4.49
CA THR A 151 9.04 6.98 -5.75
C THR A 151 8.22 5.82 -6.30
N GLU A 152 7.38 5.19 -5.46
CA GLU A 152 6.72 3.94 -5.76
C GLU A 152 5.21 4.10 -6.02
N LEU A 153 4.65 3.16 -6.77
CA LEU A 153 3.21 3.04 -7.05
C LEU A 153 2.73 1.62 -6.78
N SER A 154 1.84 1.48 -5.79
CA SER A 154 1.14 0.22 -5.50
C SER A 154 -0.24 0.26 -6.13
N MET A 155 -0.39 -0.35 -7.29
CA MET A 155 -1.63 -0.43 -8.04
C MET A 155 -1.62 -1.64 -8.96
N GLY A 156 -2.80 -2.17 -9.27
CA GLY A 156 -2.96 -3.36 -10.07
C GLY A 156 -3.10 -4.65 -9.25
N MET A 157 -4.15 -5.39 -9.55
CA MET A 157 -4.48 -6.69 -8.99
C MET A 157 -4.60 -7.72 -10.12
N SER A 158 -4.99 -8.95 -9.80
CA SER A 158 -5.06 -10.07 -10.77
C SER A 158 -5.79 -9.75 -12.08
N GLN A 159 -6.72 -8.79 -12.06
CA GLN A 159 -7.55 -8.46 -13.23
C GLN A 159 -6.99 -7.32 -14.08
N ASP A 160 -6.22 -6.41 -13.49
CA ASP A 160 -5.82 -5.13 -14.11
C ASP A 160 -4.32 -4.82 -14.00
N PHE A 161 -3.51 -5.77 -13.51
CA PHE A 161 -2.07 -5.54 -13.31
C PHE A 161 -1.32 -5.18 -14.59
N LYS A 162 -1.76 -5.66 -15.76
CA LYS A 162 -1.12 -5.33 -17.05
C LYS A 162 -1.24 -3.84 -17.33
N THR A 163 -2.46 -3.31 -17.24
CA THR A 163 -2.73 -1.87 -17.40
C THR A 163 -1.99 -1.06 -16.34
N ALA A 164 -1.93 -1.56 -15.08
CA ALA A 164 -1.18 -0.89 -14.02
C ALA A 164 0.32 -0.79 -14.34
N ILE A 165 0.93 -1.85 -14.88
CA ILE A 165 2.34 -1.85 -15.28
C ILE A 165 2.59 -0.85 -16.42
N GLU A 166 1.71 -0.81 -17.41
CA GLU A 166 1.78 0.16 -18.51
C GLU A 166 1.72 1.62 -18.02
N GLU A 167 0.95 1.87 -16.95
CA GLU A 167 0.82 3.18 -16.30
C GLU A 167 1.91 3.46 -15.23
N GLY A 168 2.87 2.54 -15.05
CA GLY A 168 4.05 2.75 -14.22
C GLY A 168 3.98 2.16 -12.82
N ALA A 169 3.14 1.16 -12.56
CA ALA A 169 3.13 0.44 -11.28
C ALA A 169 4.51 -0.14 -10.98
N THR A 170 4.97 0.05 -9.75
CA THR A 170 6.20 -0.57 -9.23
C THR A 170 5.89 -1.74 -8.29
N PHE A 171 4.70 -1.77 -7.75
CA PHE A 171 4.14 -2.88 -6.96
C PHE A 171 2.78 -3.28 -7.52
N VAL A 172 2.62 -4.57 -7.87
CA VAL A 172 1.34 -5.19 -8.21
C VAL A 172 0.96 -6.24 -7.15
N ARG A 173 -0.33 -6.39 -6.87
CA ARG A 173 -0.83 -7.26 -5.80
C ARG A 173 -1.59 -8.44 -6.40
N ILE A 174 -0.88 -9.52 -6.68
CA ILE A 174 -1.41 -10.70 -7.34
C ILE A 174 -1.79 -11.77 -6.30
N GLY A 175 -3.02 -12.17 -6.30
CA GLY A 175 -3.54 -13.22 -5.42
C GLY A 175 -4.32 -14.27 -6.21
N THR A 176 -5.54 -13.95 -6.58
CA THR A 176 -6.49 -14.89 -7.22
C THR A 176 -5.91 -15.59 -8.45
N ALA A 177 -5.13 -14.89 -9.28
CA ALA A 177 -4.53 -15.46 -10.48
C ALA A 177 -3.48 -16.54 -10.17
N LEU A 178 -2.85 -16.50 -8.98
CA LEU A 178 -1.82 -17.47 -8.56
C LEU A 178 -2.43 -18.69 -7.85
N PHE A 179 -3.61 -18.55 -7.23
CA PHE A 179 -4.21 -19.57 -6.37
C PHE A 179 -5.53 -20.16 -6.90
N LYS A 180 -6.06 -19.69 -8.03
CA LYS A 180 -7.15 -20.38 -8.70
C LYS A 180 -6.63 -21.71 -9.21
N LYS A 181 -7.18 -22.81 -8.69
CA LYS A 181 -7.13 -24.09 -9.38
C LYS A 181 -7.90 -23.93 -10.69
N GLY A 182 -7.23 -24.23 -11.82
CA GLY A 182 -7.87 -24.32 -13.12
C GLY A 182 -8.97 -25.38 -13.14
#